data_9fc953d0df4c61c2e89cd53756e8bee8
#
_entry.id   9fc953d0df4c61c2e89cd53756e8bee8
#
_cell.length_a   1.000
_cell.length_b   1.000
_cell.length_c   1.000
_cell.angle_alpha   90.00
_cell.angle_beta   90.00
_cell.angle_gamma   90.00
#
_symmetry.space_group_name_H-M   'P 1'
#
loop_
_entity.id
_entity.type
_entity.pdbx_description
1 polymer ?
#
loop_
_entity_poly.entity_id
_entity_poly.type
_entity_poly.pdbx_seq_one_letter_code
_entity_poly.pdbx_strand_id
1 'polypeptide(L)'
;MGDILHALPAVTALRMAHPEWEIDWIVEPMWRGLLAAEKSTGRDTGSYAPMQPLIDRIHFACTRQWRHNLFARQTGQEIGALRGALKQAQFDAVIDFQGALRSAVIGRMARSSRFVGESKPREWSARWLFTDRVHTRGEHVIEQDVELASAIAGDALTPVQPLLPVDPSAETWADGILRSGEPAILINPGAGWGAKRWPVERYAEVARSLLNRGLRVLVNAGPGEVLLASEIVKRTGGGATSLLCSVEQLVAITRRVCLAIAGDTGPLHLACALCRPVVGIYGPTDPGRNGPFGTRFKVLRSPDSRRDHARREAPEAGLLTISPENVLEAAEELLYSGAAR
;
A
#
# COMPACT_ATOMS: atom_id res chain seq x y z
N MET A 1 -0.01 0.12 -5.17
CA MET A 1 -0.28 -0.41 -3.82
C MET A 1 -0.21 0.71 -2.77
N GLY A 2 0.92 1.40 -2.60
CA GLY A 2 1.09 2.46 -1.59
C GLY A 2 0.00 3.53 -1.65
N ASP A 3 -0.22 4.15 -2.80
CA ASP A 3 -1.23 5.20 -2.99
C ASP A 3 -2.65 4.73 -2.58
N ILE A 4 -2.99 3.45 -2.82
CA ILE A 4 -4.28 2.87 -2.39
C ILE A 4 -4.34 2.76 -0.87
N LEU A 5 -3.28 2.21 -0.27
CA LEU A 5 -3.21 2.02 1.19
C LEU A 5 -3.22 3.34 1.95
N HIS A 6 -2.68 4.40 1.37
CA HIS A 6 -2.75 5.75 1.95
C HIS A 6 -4.16 6.35 1.85
N ALA A 7 -4.88 6.11 0.77
CA ALA A 7 -6.24 6.62 0.59
C ALA A 7 -7.31 5.83 1.40
N LEU A 8 -7.04 4.55 1.74
CA LEU A 8 -7.99 3.71 2.46
C LEU A 8 -8.50 4.31 3.80
N PRO A 9 -7.67 4.93 4.66
CA PRO A 9 -8.15 5.59 5.88
C PRO A 9 -9.18 6.68 5.62
N ALA A 10 -8.98 7.47 4.56
CA ALA A 10 -9.91 8.52 4.15
C ALA A 10 -11.24 7.96 3.65
N VAL A 11 -11.19 6.92 2.81
CA VAL A 11 -12.40 6.26 2.29
C VAL A 11 -13.14 5.51 3.40
N THR A 12 -12.40 4.91 4.34
CA THR A 12 -13.00 4.28 5.52
C THR A 12 -13.74 5.32 6.39
N ALA A 13 -13.13 6.50 6.60
CA ALA A 13 -13.77 7.59 7.32
C ALA A 13 -15.05 8.09 6.62
N LEU A 14 -14.99 8.21 5.27
CA LEU A 14 -16.20 8.54 4.47
C LEU A 14 -17.30 7.50 4.64
N ARG A 15 -16.98 6.21 4.56
CA ARG A 15 -17.96 5.12 4.72
C ARG A 15 -18.59 5.14 6.13
N MET A 16 -17.79 5.44 7.14
CA MET A 16 -18.29 5.53 8.53
C MET A 16 -19.19 6.74 8.75
N ALA A 17 -18.84 7.88 8.15
CA ALA A 17 -19.63 9.11 8.26
C ALA A 17 -20.91 9.05 7.42
N HIS A 18 -20.88 8.38 6.27
CA HIS A 18 -21.95 8.31 5.29
C HIS A 18 -22.17 6.86 4.83
N PRO A 19 -22.72 5.98 5.68
CA PRO A 19 -22.93 4.57 5.34
C PRO A 19 -23.92 4.38 4.17
N GLU A 20 -24.77 5.34 3.91
CA GLU A 20 -25.76 5.35 2.81
C GLU A 20 -25.17 5.71 1.44
N TRP A 21 -23.95 6.26 1.37
CA TRP A 21 -23.34 6.64 0.10
C TRP A 21 -22.92 5.44 -0.74
N GLU A 22 -23.09 5.54 -2.04
CA GLU A 22 -22.45 4.63 -2.98
C GLU A 22 -21.03 5.13 -3.26
N ILE A 23 -20.01 4.31 -2.93
CA ILE A 23 -18.60 4.62 -3.11
C ILE A 23 -18.02 3.68 -4.15
N ASP A 24 -17.64 4.22 -5.29
CA ASP A 24 -16.97 3.46 -6.36
C ASP A 24 -15.47 3.78 -6.37
N TRP A 25 -14.66 2.80 -6.78
CA TRP A 25 -13.20 2.98 -6.87
C TRP A 25 -12.67 2.61 -8.23
N ILE A 26 -11.87 3.50 -8.82
CA ILE A 26 -11.16 3.23 -10.08
C ILE A 26 -9.75 2.74 -9.75
N VAL A 27 -9.38 1.54 -10.19
CA VAL A 27 -8.12 0.91 -9.81
C VAL A 27 -7.55 0.03 -10.94
N GLU A 28 -6.23 -0.20 -10.93
CA GLU A 28 -5.58 -1.23 -11.75
C GLU A 28 -6.04 -2.62 -11.28
N PRO A 29 -6.37 -3.56 -12.19
CA PRO A 29 -6.90 -4.89 -11.85
C PRO A 29 -6.05 -5.65 -10.82
N MET A 30 -4.73 -5.53 -10.91
CA MET A 30 -3.79 -6.22 -10.02
C MET A 30 -3.91 -5.82 -8.53
N TRP A 31 -4.59 -4.73 -8.23
CA TRP A 31 -4.78 -4.25 -6.85
C TRP A 31 -6.19 -4.49 -6.30
N ARG A 32 -7.03 -5.22 -7.06
CA ARG A 32 -8.39 -5.56 -6.62
C ARG A 32 -8.43 -6.13 -5.21
N GLY A 33 -7.51 -7.02 -4.88
CA GLY A 33 -7.44 -7.70 -3.59
C GLY A 33 -7.23 -6.78 -2.36
N LEU A 34 -6.87 -5.50 -2.56
CA LEU A 34 -6.88 -4.51 -1.48
C LEU A 34 -8.28 -3.93 -1.21
N LEU A 35 -9.22 -4.11 -2.12
CA LEU A 35 -10.53 -3.47 -2.12
C LEU A 35 -11.69 -4.46 -2.06
N ALA A 36 -11.49 -5.70 -2.51
CA ALA A 36 -12.52 -6.73 -2.56
C ALA A 36 -11.93 -8.14 -2.44
N ALA A 37 -12.64 -9.05 -1.81
CA ALA A 37 -12.34 -10.48 -1.84
C ALA A 37 -12.74 -11.11 -3.19
N GLU A 38 -12.07 -12.18 -3.59
CA GLU A 38 -12.29 -12.82 -4.90
C GLU A 38 -13.72 -13.34 -5.10
N LYS A 39 -14.31 -13.88 -4.03
CA LYS A 39 -15.64 -14.51 -4.03
C LYS A 39 -16.69 -13.67 -3.32
N SER A 40 -16.60 -12.35 -3.37
CA SER A 40 -17.65 -11.51 -2.80
C SER A 40 -18.96 -11.71 -3.56
N THR A 41 -20.01 -12.15 -2.84
CA THR A 41 -21.37 -12.24 -3.37
C THR A 41 -22.06 -10.88 -3.22
N GLY A 42 -22.72 -10.43 -4.26
CA GLY A 42 -23.43 -9.16 -4.26
C GLY A 42 -22.74 -8.10 -5.10
N ARG A 43 -22.55 -6.94 -4.58
CA ARG A 43 -21.78 -5.87 -5.21
C ARG A 43 -20.32 -6.28 -5.20
N ASP A 44 -19.61 -6.20 -6.26
CA ASP A 44 -18.27 -6.75 -6.53
C ASP A 44 -17.15 -6.32 -5.54
N THR A 45 -17.52 -6.23 -4.29
CA THR A 45 -16.73 -5.77 -3.16
C THR A 45 -16.77 -6.79 -2.05
N GLY A 46 -15.83 -7.19 -1.37
CA GLY A 46 -15.92 -8.06 -0.19
C GLY A 46 -16.63 -7.37 0.97
N SER A 47 -17.07 -8.14 1.92
CA SER A 47 -17.48 -7.60 3.21
C SER A 47 -16.24 -7.27 4.04
N TYR A 48 -16.15 -6.05 4.50
CA TYR A 48 -15.00 -5.54 5.27
C TYR A 48 -15.25 -5.47 6.75
N ALA A 49 -16.44 -5.08 7.06
CA ALA A 49 -17.01 -5.19 8.38
C ALA A 49 -18.11 -6.24 8.31
N PRO A 50 -18.55 -6.82 9.42
CA PRO A 50 -19.60 -7.82 9.43
C PRO A 50 -20.88 -7.44 8.67
N MET A 51 -21.05 -6.16 8.35
CA MET A 51 -22.32 -5.61 7.85
C MET A 51 -22.23 -4.73 6.61
N GLN A 52 -21.04 -4.24 6.18
CA GLN A 52 -20.95 -3.27 5.07
C GLN A 52 -19.66 -3.37 4.27
N PRO A 53 -19.71 -3.36 2.92
CA PRO A 53 -18.51 -3.21 2.10
C PRO A 53 -17.96 -1.78 2.22
N LEU A 54 -16.63 -1.63 2.13
CA LEU A 54 -15.98 -0.31 2.11
C LEU A 54 -16.36 0.46 0.86
N ILE A 55 -16.37 -0.21 -0.29
CA ILE A 55 -16.73 0.33 -1.60
C ILE A 55 -17.84 -0.52 -2.23
N ASP A 56 -18.63 0.09 -3.10
CA ASP A 56 -19.77 -0.57 -3.72
C ASP A 56 -19.42 -1.18 -5.08
N ARG A 57 -18.58 -0.52 -5.88
CA ARG A 57 -18.17 -1.01 -7.21
C ARG A 57 -16.70 -0.69 -7.48
N ILE A 58 -16.07 -1.57 -8.27
CA ILE A 58 -14.72 -1.37 -8.78
C ILE A 58 -14.78 -1.14 -10.28
N HIS A 59 -14.12 -0.07 -10.73
CA HIS A 59 -13.89 0.21 -12.14
C HIS A 59 -12.42 -0.05 -12.48
N PHE A 60 -12.17 -0.92 -13.45
CA PHE A 60 -10.79 -1.25 -13.80
C PHE A 60 -10.23 -0.28 -14.85
N ALA A 61 -9.04 0.26 -14.55
CA ALA A 61 -8.26 1.08 -15.45
C ALA A 61 -6.90 0.43 -15.71
N CYS A 62 -6.75 -0.26 -16.83
CA CYS A 62 -5.53 -1.00 -17.20
C CYS A 62 -4.40 -0.06 -17.70
N THR A 63 -4.10 0.99 -16.96
CA THR A 63 -3.24 2.10 -17.40
C THR A 63 -1.81 1.67 -17.74
N ARG A 64 -1.29 0.61 -17.10
CA ARG A 64 0.02 0.03 -17.42
C ARG A 64 0.02 -0.59 -18.81
N GLN A 65 -1.00 -1.38 -19.13
CA GLN A 65 -1.17 -2.01 -20.44
C GLN A 65 -1.41 -0.97 -21.52
N TRP A 66 -2.28 0.01 -21.25
CA TRP A 66 -2.59 1.08 -22.21
C TRP A 66 -1.36 1.87 -22.60
N ARG A 67 -0.46 2.16 -21.66
CA ARG A 67 0.79 2.91 -21.92
C ARG A 67 1.69 2.21 -22.93
N HIS A 68 1.71 0.87 -22.95
CA HIS A 68 2.52 0.10 -23.89
C HIS A 68 1.87 -0.06 -25.26
N ASN A 69 0.53 0.06 -25.35
CA ASN A 69 -0.26 -0.22 -26.54
C ASN A 69 -1.29 0.88 -26.83
N LEU A 70 -0.90 2.15 -26.76
CA LEU A 70 -1.81 3.31 -26.86
C LEU A 70 -2.66 3.30 -28.14
N PHE A 71 -2.11 2.83 -29.26
CA PHE A 71 -2.80 2.82 -30.57
C PHE A 71 -3.53 1.50 -30.88
N ALA A 72 -3.52 0.54 -29.95
CA ALA A 72 -4.23 -0.71 -30.15
C ALA A 72 -5.76 -0.47 -30.11
N ARG A 73 -6.48 -1.10 -31.04
CA ARG A 73 -7.96 -1.04 -31.07
C ARG A 73 -8.58 -1.48 -29.73
N GLN A 74 -8.00 -2.50 -29.12
CA GLN A 74 -8.42 -3.00 -27.80
C GLN A 74 -8.31 -1.92 -26.72
N THR A 75 -7.20 -1.18 -26.67
CA THR A 75 -7.01 -0.07 -25.71
C THR A 75 -8.09 0.99 -25.89
N GLY A 76 -8.42 1.36 -27.14
CA GLY A 76 -9.50 2.30 -27.42
C GLY A 76 -10.86 1.80 -26.94
N GLN A 77 -11.14 0.50 -27.13
CA GLN A 77 -12.38 -0.14 -26.67
C GLN A 77 -12.46 -0.16 -25.14
N GLU A 78 -11.39 -0.55 -24.43
CA GLU A 78 -11.33 -0.59 -22.96
C GLU A 78 -11.51 0.81 -22.35
N ILE A 79 -10.83 1.82 -22.89
CA ILE A 79 -11.00 3.22 -22.46
C ILE A 79 -12.43 3.70 -22.72
N GLY A 80 -12.99 3.36 -23.88
CA GLY A 80 -14.37 3.68 -24.24
C GLY A 80 -15.38 3.04 -23.30
N ALA A 81 -15.18 1.77 -22.97
CA ALA A 81 -16.03 1.03 -22.04
C ALA A 81 -15.96 1.63 -20.62
N LEU A 82 -14.75 1.90 -20.10
CA LEU A 82 -14.58 2.56 -18.82
C LEU A 82 -15.27 3.93 -18.78
N ARG A 83 -15.05 4.76 -19.81
CA ARG A 83 -15.70 6.07 -19.92
C ARG A 83 -17.23 5.95 -19.95
N GLY A 84 -17.76 4.94 -20.66
CA GLY A 84 -19.20 4.65 -20.72
C GLY A 84 -19.75 4.31 -19.34
N ALA A 85 -19.10 3.39 -18.62
CA ALA A 85 -19.50 2.96 -17.29
C ALA A 85 -19.48 4.13 -16.29
N LEU A 86 -18.38 4.90 -16.27
CA LEU A 86 -18.23 6.05 -15.36
C LEU A 86 -19.27 7.15 -15.65
N LYS A 87 -19.59 7.40 -16.93
CA LYS A 87 -20.62 8.37 -17.29
C LYS A 87 -22.02 7.89 -16.90
N GLN A 88 -22.30 6.59 -17.04
CA GLN A 88 -23.61 6.00 -16.72
C GLN A 88 -23.88 6.00 -15.21
N ALA A 89 -22.84 5.88 -14.38
CA ALA A 89 -22.95 5.90 -12.92
C ALA A 89 -23.41 7.25 -12.36
N GLN A 90 -23.25 8.35 -13.12
CA GLN A 90 -23.73 9.71 -12.74
C GLN A 90 -23.26 10.15 -11.34
N PHE A 91 -21.97 10.09 -11.09
CA PHE A 91 -21.38 10.46 -9.80
C PHE A 91 -21.68 11.91 -9.40
N ASP A 92 -22.13 12.14 -8.17
CA ASP A 92 -22.29 13.47 -7.58
C ASP A 92 -20.92 14.14 -7.39
N ALA A 93 -19.92 13.36 -6.97
CA ALA A 93 -18.56 13.85 -6.73
C ALA A 93 -17.50 12.81 -7.11
N VAL A 94 -16.30 13.29 -7.43
CA VAL A 94 -15.10 12.48 -7.68
C VAL A 94 -13.97 13.04 -6.84
N ILE A 95 -13.12 12.17 -6.26
CA ILE A 95 -11.91 12.56 -5.54
C ILE A 95 -10.70 11.93 -6.23
N ASP A 96 -9.65 12.71 -6.47
CA ASP A 96 -8.34 12.22 -6.89
C ASP A 96 -7.35 12.28 -5.71
N PHE A 97 -7.10 11.14 -5.08
CA PHE A 97 -6.10 10.99 -4.03
C PHE A 97 -4.66 10.85 -4.56
N GLN A 98 -4.47 10.56 -5.84
CA GLN A 98 -3.13 10.31 -6.39
C GLN A 98 -2.42 11.60 -6.83
N GLY A 99 -3.17 12.60 -7.29
CA GLY A 99 -2.66 13.86 -7.78
C GLY A 99 -1.76 13.72 -9.02
N ALA A 100 -1.92 12.66 -9.81
CA ALA A 100 -1.22 12.45 -11.07
C ALA A 100 -2.08 12.87 -12.27
N LEU A 101 -1.45 13.36 -13.35
CA LEU A 101 -2.21 13.73 -14.55
C LEU A 101 -3.06 12.58 -15.09
N ARG A 102 -2.50 11.37 -15.03
CA ARG A 102 -3.20 10.16 -15.47
C ARG A 102 -4.48 9.90 -14.67
N SER A 103 -4.42 9.95 -13.34
CA SER A 103 -5.60 9.75 -12.49
C SER A 103 -6.62 10.87 -12.69
N ALA A 104 -6.16 12.11 -12.80
CA ALA A 104 -7.03 13.25 -13.05
C ALA A 104 -7.76 13.16 -14.41
N VAL A 105 -7.09 12.71 -15.48
CA VAL A 105 -7.73 12.46 -16.79
C VAL A 105 -8.80 11.39 -16.67
N ILE A 106 -8.53 10.29 -15.98
CA ILE A 106 -9.49 9.21 -15.78
C ILE A 106 -10.69 9.70 -14.94
N GLY A 107 -10.45 10.43 -13.85
CA GLY A 107 -11.51 11.01 -13.02
C GLY A 107 -12.44 11.94 -13.82
N ARG A 108 -11.89 12.72 -14.76
CA ARG A 108 -12.71 13.58 -15.66
C ARG A 108 -13.64 12.81 -16.61
N MET A 109 -13.38 11.52 -16.86
CA MET A 109 -14.28 10.68 -17.66
C MET A 109 -15.65 10.50 -17.00
N ALA A 110 -15.72 10.56 -15.67
CA ALA A 110 -16.96 10.47 -14.90
C ALA A 110 -17.92 11.65 -15.14
N ARG A 111 -17.41 12.81 -15.60
CA ARG A 111 -18.18 14.02 -15.90
C ARG A 111 -18.97 14.59 -14.70
N SER A 112 -18.59 14.26 -13.49
CA SER A 112 -19.16 14.87 -12.30
C SER A 112 -18.93 16.39 -12.34
N SER A 113 -19.89 17.15 -11.82
CA SER A 113 -19.78 18.59 -11.65
C SER A 113 -18.78 18.96 -10.55
N ARG A 114 -18.54 18.04 -9.60
CA ARG A 114 -17.65 18.21 -8.47
C ARG A 114 -16.47 17.22 -8.54
N PHE A 115 -15.29 17.71 -8.90
CA PHE A 115 -14.07 16.92 -8.97
C PHE A 115 -13.01 17.52 -8.06
N VAL A 116 -12.81 16.88 -6.92
CA VAL A 116 -11.94 17.32 -5.84
C VAL A 116 -10.54 16.74 -6.03
N GLY A 117 -9.54 17.57 -5.86
CA GLY A 117 -8.15 17.17 -5.81
C GLY A 117 -7.31 18.20 -5.04
N GLU A 118 -6.09 17.82 -4.70
CA GLU A 118 -5.16 18.65 -3.97
C GLU A 118 -4.74 19.89 -4.81
N SER A 119 -4.65 21.06 -4.19
CA SER A 119 -4.32 22.33 -4.85
C SER A 119 -2.88 22.36 -5.38
N LYS A 120 -1.98 21.59 -4.74
CA LYS A 120 -0.60 21.35 -5.14
C LYS A 120 -0.37 19.85 -5.38
N PRO A 121 -1.00 19.26 -6.43
CA PRO A 121 -0.93 17.84 -6.66
C PRO A 121 0.50 17.39 -6.97
N ARG A 122 0.74 16.08 -6.85
CA ARG A 122 2.03 15.44 -7.18
C ARG A 122 2.54 15.83 -8.59
N GLU A 123 1.65 15.86 -9.58
CA GLU A 123 1.93 16.36 -10.92
C GLU A 123 1.12 17.65 -11.13
N TRP A 124 1.82 18.79 -11.22
CA TRP A 124 1.20 20.11 -11.28
C TRP A 124 0.09 20.26 -12.32
N SER A 125 0.24 19.59 -13.47
CA SER A 125 -0.75 19.63 -14.55
C SER A 125 -2.11 19.04 -14.18
N ALA A 126 -2.18 18.11 -13.21
CA ALA A 126 -3.42 17.50 -12.76
C ALA A 126 -4.41 18.52 -12.20
N ARG A 127 -3.90 19.59 -11.55
CA ARG A 127 -4.72 20.65 -10.94
C ARG A 127 -5.71 21.31 -11.89
N TRP A 128 -5.39 21.36 -13.19
CA TRP A 128 -6.25 21.98 -14.18
C TRP A 128 -7.51 21.18 -14.49
N LEU A 129 -7.53 19.94 -14.10
CA LEU A 129 -8.67 19.04 -14.28
C LEU A 129 -9.62 19.05 -13.07
N PHE A 130 -9.19 19.52 -11.91
CA PHE A 130 -10.03 19.61 -10.71
C PHE A 130 -10.94 20.83 -10.77
N THR A 131 -12.22 20.64 -10.39
CA THR A 131 -13.15 21.76 -10.18
C THR A 131 -12.95 22.37 -8.79
N ASP A 132 -12.75 21.51 -7.79
CA ASP A 132 -12.54 21.90 -6.41
C ASP A 132 -11.09 21.56 -6.02
N ARG A 133 -10.32 22.59 -5.68
CA ARG A 133 -8.90 22.47 -5.32
C ARG A 133 -8.74 22.69 -3.83
N VAL A 134 -8.51 21.64 -3.10
CA VAL A 134 -8.34 21.69 -1.64
C VAL A 134 -6.88 21.98 -1.30
N HIS A 135 -6.65 22.91 -0.42
CA HIS A 135 -5.32 23.16 0.15
C HIS A 135 -5.17 22.34 1.42
N THR A 136 -4.47 21.22 1.31
CA THR A 136 -4.21 20.34 2.43
C THR A 136 -3.10 20.89 3.33
N ARG A 137 -3.19 20.65 4.64
CA ARG A 137 -2.27 21.12 5.68
C ARG A 137 -1.52 20.00 6.36
N GLY A 138 -2.03 18.76 6.26
CA GLY A 138 -1.42 17.57 6.82
C GLY A 138 0.00 17.38 6.29
N GLU A 139 0.92 16.98 7.17
CA GLU A 139 2.29 16.64 6.77
C GLU A 139 2.33 15.27 6.10
N HIS A 140 1.58 14.33 6.63
CA HIS A 140 1.50 12.97 6.09
C HIS A 140 0.44 12.87 4.98
N VAL A 141 0.72 12.08 3.94
CA VAL A 141 -0.19 11.90 2.80
C VAL A 141 -1.57 11.37 3.23
N ILE A 142 -1.67 10.54 4.24
CA ILE A 142 -2.94 10.04 4.80
C ILE A 142 -3.79 11.19 5.36
N GLU A 143 -3.16 12.14 6.05
CA GLU A 143 -3.85 13.33 6.57
C GLU A 143 -4.37 14.19 5.43
N GLN A 144 -3.55 14.38 4.39
CA GLN A 144 -3.93 15.11 3.17
C GLN A 144 -5.13 14.43 2.48
N ASP A 145 -5.11 13.11 2.35
CA ASP A 145 -6.20 12.34 1.75
C ASP A 145 -7.51 12.47 2.57
N VAL A 146 -7.41 12.48 3.91
CA VAL A 146 -8.56 12.69 4.80
C VAL A 146 -9.11 14.12 4.67
N GLU A 147 -8.26 15.13 4.49
CA GLU A 147 -8.71 16.51 4.22
C GLU A 147 -9.45 16.63 2.87
N LEU A 148 -8.99 15.89 1.83
CA LEU A 148 -9.73 15.79 0.56
C LEU A 148 -11.10 15.14 0.75
N ALA A 149 -11.17 14.05 1.53
CA ALA A 149 -12.42 13.37 1.86
C ALA A 149 -13.36 14.28 2.67
N SER A 150 -12.82 15.02 3.64
CA SER A 150 -13.57 16.00 4.44
C SER A 150 -14.22 17.09 3.58
N ALA A 151 -13.54 17.54 2.52
CA ALA A 151 -14.08 18.52 1.60
C ALA A 151 -15.32 18.00 0.84
N ILE A 152 -15.44 16.69 0.62
CA ILE A 152 -16.61 16.07 0.01
C ILE A 152 -17.70 15.84 1.06
N ALA A 153 -17.33 15.32 2.24
CA ALA A 153 -18.26 15.04 3.33
C ALA A 153 -18.99 16.29 3.83
N GLY A 154 -18.34 17.46 3.74
CA GLY A 154 -18.83 18.69 4.34
C GLY A 154 -18.53 18.81 5.84
N ASP A 155 -17.95 17.76 6.43
CA ASP A 155 -17.57 17.66 7.83
C ASP A 155 -16.08 17.31 7.98
N ALA A 156 -15.48 17.69 9.12
CA ALA A 156 -14.11 17.34 9.43
C ALA A 156 -14.00 15.86 9.79
N LEU A 157 -13.35 15.09 8.90
CA LEU A 157 -13.03 13.69 9.14
C LEU A 157 -11.65 13.55 9.80
N THR A 158 -11.41 12.43 10.45
CA THR A 158 -10.12 12.06 11.02
C THR A 158 -9.65 10.73 10.41
N PRO A 159 -8.32 10.50 10.31
CA PRO A 159 -7.82 9.22 9.85
C PRO A 159 -8.34 8.08 10.74
N VAL A 160 -8.87 7.03 10.12
CA VAL A 160 -9.34 5.83 10.81
C VAL A 160 -8.59 4.60 10.31
N GLN A 161 -8.59 3.55 11.13
CA GLN A 161 -7.99 2.27 10.74
C GLN A 161 -8.67 1.75 9.47
N PRO A 162 -7.92 1.50 8.38
CA PRO A 162 -8.52 1.05 7.14
C PRO A 162 -9.11 -0.35 7.24
N LEU A 163 -10.23 -0.54 6.58
CA LEU A 163 -10.88 -1.83 6.44
C LEU A 163 -10.31 -2.54 5.20
N LEU A 164 -9.65 -3.66 5.41
CA LEU A 164 -9.10 -4.49 4.33
C LEU A 164 -9.92 -5.78 4.19
N PRO A 165 -10.14 -6.27 2.94
CA PRO A 165 -10.95 -7.45 2.70
C PRO A 165 -10.38 -8.68 3.41
N VAL A 166 -11.28 -9.62 3.72
CA VAL A 166 -10.96 -10.95 4.22
C VAL A 166 -11.35 -11.96 3.15
N ASP A 167 -10.37 -12.48 2.42
CA ASP A 167 -10.59 -13.53 1.43
C ASP A 167 -10.44 -14.90 2.09
N PRO A 168 -11.51 -15.74 2.15
CA PRO A 168 -11.46 -17.02 2.86
C PRO A 168 -10.41 -18.00 2.31
N SER A 169 -10.15 -17.97 1.01
CA SER A 169 -9.15 -18.84 0.39
C SER A 169 -7.73 -18.40 0.74
N ALA A 170 -7.49 -17.10 0.75
CA ALA A 170 -6.21 -16.52 1.16
C ALA A 170 -5.96 -16.71 2.67
N GLU A 171 -6.99 -16.59 3.50
CA GLU A 171 -6.86 -16.86 4.94
C GLU A 171 -6.52 -18.33 5.20
N THR A 172 -7.21 -19.28 4.54
CA THR A 172 -6.90 -20.72 4.62
C THR A 172 -5.47 -21.02 4.14
N TRP A 173 -5.03 -20.38 3.06
CA TRP A 173 -3.65 -20.50 2.58
C TRP A 173 -2.65 -20.01 3.63
N ALA A 174 -2.92 -18.87 4.26
CA ALA A 174 -2.04 -18.28 5.28
C ALA A 174 -1.95 -19.16 6.53
N ASP A 175 -3.06 -19.80 6.94
CA ASP A 175 -3.09 -20.78 8.03
C ASP A 175 -2.28 -22.05 7.71
N GLY A 176 -2.18 -22.42 6.43
CA GLY A 176 -1.31 -23.50 5.97
C GLY A 176 0.19 -23.13 6.02
N ILE A 177 0.53 -21.84 5.93
CA ILE A 177 1.90 -21.34 6.01
C ILE A 177 2.36 -21.14 7.46
N LEU A 178 1.51 -20.53 8.28
CA LEU A 178 1.79 -20.23 9.68
C LEU A 178 0.86 -21.02 10.61
N ARG A 179 1.46 -21.81 11.48
CA ARG A 179 0.69 -22.44 12.56
C ARG A 179 0.24 -21.37 13.55
N SER A 180 -0.94 -21.58 14.13
CA SER A 180 -1.48 -20.67 15.14
C SER A 180 -0.51 -20.47 16.30
N GLY A 181 -0.22 -19.22 16.62
CA GLY A 181 0.68 -18.85 17.73
C GLY A 181 2.17 -18.89 17.41
N GLU A 182 2.60 -19.28 16.20
CA GLU A 182 4.00 -19.24 15.81
C GLU A 182 4.43 -17.78 15.50
N PRO A 183 5.38 -17.20 16.25
CA PRO A 183 5.80 -15.82 15.99
C PRO A 183 6.58 -15.73 14.69
N ALA A 184 6.04 -14.99 13.74
CA ALA A 184 6.61 -14.85 12.39
C ALA A 184 6.93 -13.39 12.05
N ILE A 185 8.03 -13.20 11.34
CA ILE A 185 8.47 -11.92 10.81
C ILE A 185 8.31 -11.94 9.29
N LEU A 186 7.76 -10.87 8.72
CA LEU A 186 7.67 -10.69 7.28
C LEU A 186 8.74 -9.72 6.79
N ILE A 187 9.64 -10.19 5.94
CA ILE A 187 10.67 -9.36 5.29
C ILE A 187 10.25 -9.10 3.84
N ASN A 188 10.25 -7.83 3.44
CA ASN A 188 9.99 -7.40 2.07
C ASN A 188 11.23 -6.68 1.52
N PRO A 189 12.13 -7.39 0.84
CA PRO A 189 13.42 -6.84 0.38
C PRO A 189 13.31 -6.04 -0.91
N GLY A 190 12.18 -6.15 -1.61
CA GLY A 190 11.93 -5.50 -2.88
C GLY A 190 11.72 -3.99 -2.76
N ALA A 191 11.95 -3.28 -3.86
CA ALA A 191 11.63 -1.86 -3.98
C ALA A 191 11.33 -1.50 -5.44
N GLY A 192 10.54 -0.43 -5.62
CA GLY A 192 10.15 0.04 -6.95
C GLY A 192 11.30 0.48 -7.87
N TRP A 193 12.46 0.84 -7.30
CA TRP A 193 13.71 1.15 -8.02
C TRP A 193 14.94 0.96 -7.12
N GLY A 194 16.12 0.83 -7.74
CA GLY A 194 17.37 0.45 -7.08
C GLY A 194 17.78 1.36 -5.93
N ALA A 195 17.61 2.67 -6.04
CA ALA A 195 18.00 3.61 -4.98
C ALA A 195 17.29 3.37 -3.63
N LYS A 196 16.16 2.66 -3.61
CA LYS A 196 15.45 2.25 -2.40
C LYS A 196 15.79 0.83 -1.92
N ARG A 197 16.66 0.11 -2.62
CA ARG A 197 17.00 -1.28 -2.29
C ARG A 197 18.11 -1.34 -1.27
N TRP A 198 17.77 -1.81 -0.07
CA TRP A 198 18.78 -2.19 0.89
C TRP A 198 19.45 -3.50 0.45
N PRO A 199 20.75 -3.70 0.71
CA PRO A 199 21.47 -4.89 0.19
C PRO A 199 20.85 -6.21 0.65
N VAL A 200 20.75 -7.17 -0.28
CA VAL A 200 20.14 -8.49 -0.02
C VAL A 200 20.94 -9.28 1.03
N GLU A 201 22.26 -9.10 1.06
CA GLU A 201 23.16 -9.70 2.04
C GLU A 201 22.79 -9.30 3.48
N ARG A 202 22.46 -8.04 3.66
CA ARG A 202 22.08 -7.48 4.96
C ARG A 202 20.70 -7.96 5.42
N TYR A 203 19.73 -8.07 4.48
CA TYR A 203 18.46 -8.73 4.78
C TYR A 203 18.65 -10.18 5.21
N ALA A 204 19.57 -10.91 4.55
CA ALA A 204 19.87 -12.30 4.89
C ALA A 204 20.54 -12.43 6.27
N GLU A 205 21.36 -11.46 6.66
CA GLU A 205 21.99 -11.41 7.99
C GLU A 205 20.95 -11.16 9.08
N VAL A 206 20.05 -10.20 8.88
CA VAL A 206 18.90 -9.96 9.76
C VAL A 206 18.02 -11.20 9.86
N ALA A 207 17.68 -11.82 8.72
CA ALA A 207 16.87 -13.03 8.69
C ALA A 207 17.51 -14.17 9.49
N ARG A 208 18.82 -14.41 9.33
CA ARG A 208 19.56 -15.44 10.07
C ARG A 208 19.55 -15.18 11.58
N SER A 209 19.75 -13.93 12.00
CA SER A 209 19.73 -13.55 13.40
C SER A 209 18.36 -13.76 14.04
N LEU A 210 17.29 -13.46 13.31
CA LEU A 210 15.91 -13.69 13.77
C LEU A 210 15.58 -15.19 13.87
N LEU A 211 16.03 -16.00 12.89
CA LEU A 211 15.89 -17.46 12.91
C LEU A 211 16.62 -18.08 14.12
N ASN A 212 17.83 -17.62 14.43
CA ASN A 212 18.61 -18.09 15.59
C ASN A 212 17.93 -17.79 16.93
N ARG A 213 16.98 -16.85 16.97
CA ARG A 213 16.14 -16.53 18.13
C ARG A 213 14.83 -17.33 18.17
N GLY A 214 14.66 -18.30 17.27
CA GLY A 214 13.47 -19.14 17.21
C GLY A 214 12.26 -18.49 16.53
N LEU A 215 12.46 -17.35 15.83
CA LEU A 215 11.40 -16.69 15.09
C LEU A 215 11.30 -17.29 13.69
N ARG A 216 10.10 -17.45 13.17
CA ARG A 216 9.89 -17.81 11.78
C ARG A 216 10.08 -16.59 10.88
N VAL A 217 10.85 -16.74 9.81
CA VAL A 217 11.11 -15.67 8.86
C VAL A 217 10.52 -16.01 7.50
N LEU A 218 9.61 -15.15 7.05
CA LEU A 218 8.97 -15.17 5.75
C LEU A 218 9.56 -14.04 4.88
N VAL A 219 9.93 -14.36 3.65
CA VAL A 219 10.48 -13.39 2.71
C VAL A 219 9.53 -13.25 1.53
N ASN A 220 8.82 -12.14 1.46
CA ASN A 220 7.89 -11.87 0.36
C ASN A 220 8.64 -11.35 -0.87
N ALA A 221 8.25 -11.85 -2.03
CA ALA A 221 8.74 -11.42 -3.33
C ALA A 221 7.58 -10.94 -4.19
N GLY A 222 7.69 -9.72 -4.71
CA GLY A 222 6.82 -9.23 -5.77
C GLY A 222 7.19 -9.85 -7.13
N PRO A 223 6.34 -9.64 -8.16
CA PRO A 223 6.69 -10.00 -9.53
C PRO A 223 8.04 -9.38 -9.94
N GLY A 224 8.98 -10.21 -10.38
CA GLY A 224 10.35 -9.78 -10.74
C GLY A 224 11.34 -9.71 -9.57
N GLU A 225 10.94 -10.03 -8.35
CA GLU A 225 11.78 -9.99 -7.14
C GLU A 225 12.10 -11.39 -6.58
N VAL A 226 11.65 -12.45 -7.25
CA VAL A 226 11.82 -13.84 -6.82
C VAL A 226 13.29 -14.18 -6.56
N LEU A 227 14.21 -13.68 -7.38
CA LEU A 227 15.66 -13.91 -7.21
C LEU A 227 16.19 -13.28 -5.91
N LEU A 228 15.68 -12.12 -5.50
CA LEU A 228 16.07 -11.50 -4.24
C LEU A 228 15.65 -12.34 -3.03
N ALA A 229 14.41 -12.82 -3.02
CA ALA A 229 13.92 -13.69 -1.94
C ALA A 229 14.67 -15.02 -1.92
N SER A 230 14.90 -15.64 -3.07
CA SER A 230 15.65 -16.89 -3.18
C SER A 230 17.08 -16.77 -2.67
N GLU A 231 17.75 -15.64 -2.94
CA GLU A 231 19.11 -15.39 -2.45
C GLU A 231 19.14 -15.24 -0.92
N ILE A 232 18.15 -14.55 -0.32
CA ILE A 232 18.02 -14.46 1.15
C ILE A 232 17.82 -15.85 1.75
N VAL A 233 16.89 -16.65 1.20
CA VAL A 233 16.64 -18.02 1.67
C VAL A 233 17.91 -18.87 1.58
N LYS A 234 18.63 -18.84 0.46
CA LYS A 234 19.91 -19.55 0.28
C LYS A 234 20.93 -19.14 1.33
N ARG A 235 21.10 -17.84 1.58
CA ARG A 235 22.05 -17.31 2.57
C ARG A 235 21.69 -17.63 4.01
N THR A 236 20.42 -17.96 4.29
CA THR A 236 19.98 -18.43 5.61
C THR A 236 20.08 -19.95 5.78
N GLY A 237 20.69 -20.65 4.82
CA GLY A 237 20.77 -22.12 4.84
C GLY A 237 19.40 -22.81 4.67
N GLY A 238 18.43 -22.13 4.07
CA GLY A 238 17.07 -22.65 3.89
C GLY A 238 16.16 -22.46 5.11
N GLY A 239 16.60 -21.77 6.16
CA GLY A 239 15.80 -21.52 7.35
C GLY A 239 14.64 -20.53 7.12
N ALA A 240 14.82 -19.52 6.26
CA ALA A 240 13.76 -18.63 5.86
C ALA A 240 12.86 -19.25 4.77
N THR A 241 11.60 -18.82 4.71
CA THR A 241 10.63 -19.29 3.70
C THR A 241 10.34 -18.17 2.70
N SER A 242 10.59 -18.40 1.41
CA SER A 242 10.20 -17.49 0.34
C SER A 242 8.71 -17.61 0.06
N LEU A 243 8.04 -16.47 -0.07
CA LEU A 243 6.63 -16.37 -0.46
C LEU A 243 6.51 -15.67 -1.82
N LEU A 244 5.81 -16.32 -2.74
CA LEU A 244 5.28 -15.71 -3.94
C LEU A 244 3.76 -15.78 -3.83
N CYS A 245 3.14 -14.68 -3.44
CA CYS A 245 1.74 -14.67 -3.11
C CYS A 245 0.96 -13.60 -3.90
N SER A 246 -0.33 -13.81 -4.03
CA SER A 246 -1.26 -12.80 -4.54
C SER A 246 -1.40 -11.64 -3.54
N VAL A 247 -2.09 -10.57 -3.94
CA VAL A 247 -2.35 -9.44 -3.04
C VAL A 247 -3.22 -9.88 -1.85
N GLU A 248 -4.23 -10.71 -2.07
CA GLU A 248 -5.13 -11.27 -1.05
C GLU A 248 -4.34 -12.13 -0.05
N GLN A 249 -3.45 -12.99 -0.56
CA GLN A 249 -2.57 -13.82 0.25
C GLN A 249 -1.57 -12.97 1.05
N LEU A 250 -1.04 -11.89 0.46
CA LEU A 250 -0.16 -10.95 1.17
C LEU A 250 -0.91 -10.23 2.30
N VAL A 251 -2.16 -9.85 2.08
CA VAL A 251 -3.03 -9.29 3.14
C VAL A 251 -3.24 -10.30 4.26
N ALA A 252 -3.60 -11.55 3.92
CA ALA A 252 -3.87 -12.62 4.89
C ALA A 252 -2.62 -12.97 5.73
N ILE A 253 -1.46 -13.14 5.10
CA ILE A 253 -0.22 -13.46 5.82
C ILE A 253 0.26 -12.30 6.68
N THR A 254 0.11 -11.05 6.20
CA THR A 254 0.49 -9.86 6.96
C THR A 254 -0.35 -9.69 8.23
N ARG A 255 -1.61 -10.12 8.26
CA ARG A 255 -2.43 -10.14 9.48
C ARG A 255 -1.85 -11.02 10.59
N ARG A 256 -1.08 -12.04 10.25
CA ARG A 256 -0.59 -13.08 11.17
C ARG A 256 0.82 -12.85 11.69
N VAL A 257 1.58 -11.98 11.04
CA VAL A 257 2.95 -11.70 11.49
C VAL A 257 2.98 -10.77 12.69
N CYS A 258 3.99 -10.91 13.53
CA CYS A 258 4.20 -10.05 14.69
C CYS A 258 5.02 -8.79 14.37
N LEU A 259 5.73 -8.80 13.25
CA LEU A 259 6.55 -7.67 12.78
C LEU A 259 6.74 -7.75 11.26
N ALA A 260 6.78 -6.59 10.59
CA ALA A 260 7.23 -6.50 9.20
C ALA A 260 8.49 -5.62 9.10
N ILE A 261 9.43 -6.05 8.24
CA ILE A 261 10.68 -5.31 7.93
C ILE A 261 10.69 -5.05 6.44
N ALA A 262 10.71 -3.79 6.02
CA ALA A 262 10.67 -3.44 4.61
C ALA A 262 11.28 -2.07 4.34
N GLY A 263 11.67 -1.82 3.10
CA GLY A 263 11.89 -0.46 2.61
C GLY A 263 10.57 0.31 2.43
N ASP A 264 10.65 1.58 2.01
CA ASP A 264 9.47 2.39 1.63
C ASP A 264 8.77 1.81 0.40
N THR A 265 7.86 0.89 0.65
CA THR A 265 7.15 0.09 -0.36
C THR A 265 5.72 -0.24 0.06
N GLY A 266 4.92 -0.71 -0.90
CA GLY A 266 3.52 -1.10 -0.61
C GLY A 266 3.36 -2.08 0.55
N PRO A 267 4.15 -3.15 0.67
CA PRO A 267 4.06 -4.08 1.79
C PRO A 267 4.32 -3.46 3.18
N LEU A 268 5.18 -2.42 3.29
CA LEU A 268 5.35 -1.68 4.53
C LEU A 268 4.04 -1.00 4.95
N HIS A 269 3.41 -0.29 4.03
CA HIS A 269 2.15 0.41 4.27
C HIS A 269 0.98 -0.57 4.50
N LEU A 270 1.03 -1.76 3.89
CA LEU A 270 0.06 -2.82 4.17
C LEU A 270 0.17 -3.31 5.63
N ALA A 271 1.39 -3.50 6.12
CA ALA A 271 1.59 -3.89 7.52
C ALA A 271 1.07 -2.81 8.48
N CYS A 272 1.31 -1.51 8.16
CA CYS A 272 0.74 -0.39 8.92
C CYS A 272 -0.79 -0.42 8.90
N ALA A 273 -1.39 -0.58 7.72
CA ALA A 273 -2.84 -0.66 7.53
C ALA A 273 -3.48 -1.81 8.31
N LEU A 274 -2.72 -2.86 8.61
CA LEU A 274 -3.13 -4.02 9.41
C LEU A 274 -2.66 -3.93 10.88
N CYS A 275 -2.23 -2.76 11.35
CA CYS A 275 -1.72 -2.52 12.71
C CYS A 275 -0.57 -3.45 13.11
N ARG A 276 0.21 -3.93 12.16
CA ARG A 276 1.42 -4.70 12.49
C ARG A 276 2.57 -3.76 12.77
N PRO A 277 3.36 -4.00 13.82
CA PRO A 277 4.60 -3.26 14.06
C PRO A 277 5.51 -3.33 12.83
N VAL A 278 6.22 -2.24 12.52
CA VAL A 278 7.08 -2.20 11.32
C VAL A 278 8.44 -1.59 11.60
N VAL A 279 9.48 -2.16 11.00
CA VAL A 279 10.78 -1.51 10.81
C VAL A 279 10.85 -1.05 9.35
N GLY A 280 10.85 0.26 9.15
CA GLY A 280 10.95 0.89 7.84
C GLY A 280 12.39 1.33 7.53
N ILE A 281 12.96 0.84 6.43
CA ILE A 281 14.32 1.18 5.98
C ILE A 281 14.19 2.20 4.85
N TYR A 282 14.61 3.45 5.12
CA TYR A 282 14.40 4.58 4.22
C TYR A 282 15.73 5.11 3.67
N GLY A 283 15.74 5.35 2.38
CA GLY A 283 16.81 6.05 1.67
C GLY A 283 16.34 7.42 1.19
N PRO A 284 16.13 7.60 -0.14
CA PRO A 284 15.89 8.92 -0.75
C PRO A 284 14.50 9.50 -0.48
N THR A 285 13.57 8.74 0.06
CA THR A 285 12.20 9.21 0.35
C THR A 285 12.08 9.83 1.74
N ASP A 286 11.11 10.74 1.88
CA ASP A 286 10.85 11.42 3.15
C ASP A 286 9.84 10.62 3.98
N PRO A 287 10.26 10.04 5.12
CA PRO A 287 9.35 9.32 5.99
C PRO A 287 8.33 10.22 6.72
N GLY A 288 8.58 11.52 6.83
CA GLY A 288 7.60 12.46 7.38
C GLY A 288 6.34 12.51 6.52
N ARG A 289 6.51 12.46 5.19
CA ARG A 289 5.38 12.50 4.25
C ARG A 289 4.75 11.13 3.97
N ASN A 290 5.56 10.10 3.78
CA ASN A 290 5.11 8.77 3.35
C ASN A 290 5.60 7.66 4.28
N GLY A 291 5.80 7.95 5.56
CA GLY A 291 6.28 6.99 6.53
C GLY A 291 5.20 6.01 7.01
N PRO A 292 5.56 5.14 7.96
CA PRO A 292 4.58 4.33 8.66
C PRO A 292 3.58 5.21 9.43
N PHE A 293 2.31 4.82 9.40
CA PHE A 293 1.22 5.55 10.04
C PHE A 293 0.25 4.60 10.75
N GLY A 294 -0.27 4.99 11.91
CA GLY A 294 -1.34 4.26 12.61
C GLY A 294 -0.91 2.96 13.32
N THR A 295 0.39 2.69 13.43
CA THR A 295 0.92 1.51 14.14
C THR A 295 2.21 1.84 14.88
N ARG A 296 2.72 0.90 15.68
CA ARG A 296 4.06 1.02 16.27
C ARG A 296 5.12 0.84 15.19
N PHE A 297 6.10 1.73 15.13
CA PHE A 297 7.13 1.65 14.10
C PHE A 297 8.49 2.18 14.54
N LYS A 298 9.52 1.75 13.83
CA LYS A 298 10.85 2.35 13.79
C LYS A 298 11.21 2.68 12.36
N VAL A 299 11.66 3.90 12.13
CA VAL A 299 12.20 4.34 10.85
C VAL A 299 13.70 4.48 10.95
N LEU A 300 14.40 3.73 10.11
CA LEU A 300 15.85 3.81 9.97
C LEU A 300 16.16 4.60 8.68
N ARG A 301 16.76 5.75 8.84
CA ARG A 301 17.16 6.63 7.76
C ARG A 301 18.42 7.40 8.13
N SER A 302 19.41 7.39 7.26
CA SER A 302 20.59 8.22 7.46
C SER A 302 20.24 9.71 7.39
N PRO A 303 20.77 10.55 8.29
CA PRO A 303 20.66 12.00 8.18
C PRO A 303 21.20 12.54 6.85
N ASP A 304 22.21 11.88 6.28
CA ASP A 304 22.87 12.25 5.03
C ASP A 304 22.13 11.77 3.78
N SER A 305 21.05 10.99 3.95
CA SER A 305 20.24 10.54 2.81
C SER A 305 19.61 11.72 2.07
N ARG A 306 19.82 11.77 0.77
CA ARG A 306 19.22 12.80 -0.10
C ARG A 306 17.70 12.60 -0.15
N ARG A 307 16.95 13.70 -0.12
CA ARG A 307 15.51 13.68 -0.39
C ARG A 307 15.29 13.90 -1.88
N ASP A 308 15.27 12.84 -2.66
CA ASP A 308 14.97 12.93 -4.08
C ASP A 308 14.11 11.74 -4.57
N HIS A 309 13.47 11.91 -5.71
CA HIS A 309 12.70 10.87 -6.39
C HIS A 309 13.42 10.33 -7.64
N ALA A 310 14.74 10.53 -7.73
CA ALA A 310 15.52 10.04 -8.86
C ALA A 310 15.55 8.52 -8.88
N ARG A 311 15.06 7.94 -9.96
CA ARG A 311 15.01 6.48 -10.16
C ARG A 311 16.37 5.96 -10.61
N ARG A 312 17.32 5.84 -9.69
CA ARG A 312 18.65 5.26 -9.92
C ARG A 312 18.60 3.75 -9.71
N GLU A 313 19.47 3.03 -10.42
CA GLU A 313 19.62 1.58 -10.24
C GLU A 313 20.44 1.22 -9.00
N ALA A 314 21.46 2.00 -8.69
CA ALA A 314 22.29 1.80 -7.50
C ALA A 314 21.57 2.25 -6.21
N PRO A 315 21.77 1.53 -5.09
CA PRO A 315 21.28 1.95 -3.79
C PRO A 315 21.79 3.36 -3.42
N GLU A 316 20.97 4.12 -2.71
CA GLU A 316 21.34 5.44 -2.21
C GLU A 316 22.41 5.30 -1.09
N ALA A 317 23.39 6.22 -1.06
CA ALA A 317 24.56 6.11 -0.17
C ALA A 317 24.19 6.09 1.32
N GLY A 318 23.25 6.94 1.74
CA GLY A 318 22.77 6.95 3.13
C GLY A 318 22.06 5.66 3.53
N LEU A 319 21.34 5.03 2.59
CA LEU A 319 20.73 3.73 2.82
C LEU A 319 21.79 2.64 3.13
N LEU A 320 22.97 2.76 2.54
CA LEU A 320 24.09 1.85 2.79
C LEU A 320 24.76 2.05 4.15
N THR A 321 24.49 3.12 4.87
CA THR A 321 25.01 3.32 6.24
C THR A 321 24.18 2.57 7.30
N ILE A 322 22.96 2.14 6.97
CA ILE A 322 22.10 1.38 7.88
C ILE A 322 22.64 -0.04 7.96
N SER A 323 23.08 -0.45 9.15
CA SER A 323 23.63 -1.79 9.37
C SER A 323 22.55 -2.82 9.72
N PRO A 324 22.82 -4.13 9.59
CA PRO A 324 21.95 -5.19 10.08
C PRO A 324 21.64 -5.07 11.59
N GLU A 325 22.62 -4.65 12.39
CA GLU A 325 22.48 -4.46 13.83
C GLU A 325 21.44 -3.38 14.14
N ASN A 326 21.43 -2.25 13.41
CA ASN A 326 20.42 -1.20 13.58
C ASN A 326 19.00 -1.75 13.33
N VAL A 327 18.85 -2.61 12.31
CA VAL A 327 17.56 -3.23 11.97
C VAL A 327 17.14 -4.21 13.05
N LEU A 328 18.07 -5.00 13.58
CA LEU A 328 17.83 -5.98 14.65
C LEU A 328 17.44 -5.28 15.96
N GLU A 329 18.16 -4.24 16.35
CA GLU A 329 17.84 -3.43 17.54
C GLU A 329 16.43 -2.84 17.45
N ALA A 330 16.10 -2.23 16.32
CA ALA A 330 14.76 -1.69 16.06
C ALA A 330 13.66 -2.77 16.08
N ALA A 331 13.97 -3.96 15.55
CA ALA A 331 13.05 -5.09 15.57
C ALA A 331 12.81 -5.61 16.99
N GLU A 332 13.88 -5.75 17.79
CA GLU A 332 13.80 -6.19 19.19
C GLU A 332 12.97 -5.22 20.04
N GLU A 333 13.21 -3.92 19.91
CA GLU A 333 12.42 -2.94 20.63
C GLU A 333 10.92 -3.08 20.33
N LEU A 334 10.55 -3.33 19.07
CA LEU A 334 9.14 -3.49 18.67
C LEU A 334 8.55 -4.82 19.13
N LEU A 335 9.34 -5.90 19.15
CA LEU A 335 8.88 -7.23 19.56
C LEU A 335 8.69 -7.31 21.07
N TYR A 336 9.60 -6.75 21.86
CA TYR A 336 9.64 -6.96 23.31
C TYR A 336 9.11 -5.79 24.15
N SER A 337 9.02 -4.56 23.59
CA SER A 337 8.44 -3.42 24.33
C SER A 337 6.91 -3.54 24.56
N GLY A 338 6.27 -4.56 24.03
CA GLY A 338 4.85 -4.89 24.29
C GLY A 338 4.62 -5.90 25.42
N ALA A 339 5.68 -6.54 25.93
CA ALA A 339 5.56 -7.58 26.96
C ALA A 339 5.61 -7.03 28.42
N ALA A 340 5.73 -5.70 28.57
CA ALA A 340 5.85 -5.03 29.87
C ALA A 340 4.60 -4.24 30.27
N ARG A 341 3.40 -4.65 29.80
CA ARG A 341 2.14 -4.08 30.29
C ARG A 341 1.12 -5.16 30.62
#